data_80670067315c56f40d7ce77e0176e391
#
_entry.id   80670067315c56f40d7ce77e0176e391
#
_cell.length_a   1.000
_cell.length_b   1.000
_cell.length_c   1.000
_cell.angle_alpha   90.00
_cell.angle_beta   90.00
_cell.angle_gamma   90.00
#
_symmetry.space_group_name_H-M   'P 1'
#
loop_
_entity.id
_entity.type
_entity.pdbx_description
1 polymer ?
#
loop_
_entity_poly.entity_id
_entity_poly.type
_entity_poly.pdbx_seq_one_letter_code
_entity_poly.pdbx_strand_id
1 'polypeptide(L)'
;MYRIVFYRDAKGNQPIKEYLAQLADNADKDSRIKLNKIDYYLQALREHGTMAGEPFVKHIDGDIWELRPLRDRFFFFCWRGDKFILLHHFVKKTNKTPPQEIEQAKRNLKDFSERSAEENEK
;
A
#
# COMPACT_ATOMS: atom_id res chain seq x y z
N MET A 1 -14.07 9.30 6.49
CA MET A 1 -12.78 8.61 6.68
C MET A 1 -12.67 7.43 5.73
N TYR A 2 -11.49 7.25 5.14
CA TYR A 2 -11.27 6.15 4.19
C TYR A 2 -10.91 4.87 4.93
N ARG A 3 -11.19 3.74 4.30
CA ARG A 3 -10.81 2.42 4.82
C ARG A 3 -9.56 1.94 4.10
N ILE A 4 -8.66 1.30 4.85
CA ILE A 4 -7.44 0.70 4.29
C ILE A 4 -7.65 -0.80 4.18
N VAL A 5 -7.42 -1.35 3.00
CA VAL A 5 -7.56 -2.78 2.73
C VAL A 5 -6.20 -3.28 2.21
N PHE A 6 -5.75 -4.40 2.74
CA PHE A 6 -4.50 -5.02 2.28
C PHE A 6 -4.80 -6.02 1.17
N TYR A 7 -4.07 -5.90 0.07
CA TYR A 7 -4.21 -6.83 -1.04
C TYR A 7 -3.97 -8.26 -0.58
N ARG A 8 -4.84 -9.15 -1.02
CA ARG A 8 -4.78 -10.58 -0.76
C ARG A 8 -4.67 -11.30 -2.10
N ASP A 9 -3.63 -12.12 -2.28
CA ASP A 9 -3.44 -12.82 -3.55
C ASP A 9 -4.37 -14.03 -3.68
N ALA A 10 -4.31 -14.71 -4.84
CA ALA A 10 -5.16 -15.84 -5.13
C ALA A 10 -4.94 -17.02 -4.18
N LYS A 11 -3.77 -17.10 -3.57
CA LYS A 11 -3.42 -18.15 -2.59
C LYS A 11 -3.80 -17.79 -1.16
N GLY A 12 -4.35 -16.60 -0.95
CA GLY A 12 -4.75 -16.13 0.37
C GLY A 12 -3.66 -15.39 1.14
N ASN A 13 -2.50 -15.15 0.53
CA ASN A 13 -1.42 -14.43 1.19
C ASN A 13 -1.67 -12.94 1.17
N GLN A 14 -1.30 -12.28 2.28
CA GLN A 14 -1.39 -10.82 2.42
C GLN A 14 0.00 -10.28 2.77
N PRO A 15 0.89 -10.11 1.76
CA PRO A 15 2.30 -9.78 2.02
C PRO A 15 2.51 -8.50 2.82
N ILE A 16 1.72 -7.46 2.60
CA ILE A 16 1.87 -6.20 3.32
C ILE A 16 1.49 -6.39 4.79
N LYS A 17 0.37 -7.06 5.03
CA LYS A 17 -0.07 -7.34 6.40
C LYS A 17 0.96 -8.18 7.15
N GLU A 18 1.55 -9.16 6.49
CA GLU A 18 2.60 -10.00 7.04
C GLU A 18 3.85 -9.17 7.39
N TYR A 19 4.24 -8.26 6.49
CA TYR A 19 5.36 -7.36 6.72
C TYR A 19 5.15 -6.49 7.96
N LEU A 20 3.97 -5.90 8.09
CA LEU A 20 3.65 -5.05 9.25
C LEU A 20 3.64 -5.86 10.55
N ALA A 21 3.14 -7.10 10.50
CA ALA A 21 3.16 -7.99 11.66
C ALA A 21 4.59 -8.33 12.07
N GLN A 22 5.49 -8.56 11.12
CA GLN A 22 6.90 -8.81 11.40
C GLN A 22 7.55 -7.61 12.08
N LEU A 23 7.26 -6.39 11.62
CA LEU A 23 7.78 -5.19 12.27
C LEU A 23 7.26 -5.07 13.70
N ALA A 24 6.00 -5.40 13.93
CA ALA A 24 5.40 -5.34 15.26
C ALA A 24 6.01 -6.36 16.21
N ASP A 25 6.39 -7.54 15.68
CA ASP A 25 6.98 -8.61 16.50
C ASP A 25 8.45 -8.36 16.81
N ASN A 26 9.14 -7.52 16.03
CA ASN A 26 10.55 -7.21 16.28
C ASN A 26 10.67 -6.22 17.42
N ALA A 27 11.57 -6.52 18.37
CA ALA A 27 11.79 -5.67 19.53
C ALA A 27 12.83 -4.57 19.30
N ASP A 28 13.48 -4.56 18.14
CA ASP A 28 14.55 -3.59 17.87
C ASP A 28 14.00 -2.19 17.61
N LYS A 29 14.86 -1.20 17.84
CA LYS A 29 14.50 0.21 17.73
C LYS A 29 14.12 0.62 16.31
N ASP A 30 14.84 0.11 15.32
CA ASP A 30 14.61 0.48 13.92
C ASP A 30 13.23 0.00 13.44
N SER A 31 12.84 -1.21 13.82
CA SER A 31 11.50 -1.74 13.45
C SER A 31 10.39 -0.91 14.09
N ARG A 32 10.57 -0.49 15.35
CA ARG A 32 9.58 0.37 16.01
C ARG A 32 9.47 1.73 15.35
N ILE A 33 10.60 2.33 14.97
CA ILE A 33 10.60 3.62 14.27
C ILE A 33 9.88 3.50 12.93
N LYS A 34 10.18 2.45 12.17
CA LYS A 34 9.52 2.19 10.88
C LYS A 34 8.02 2.03 11.05
N LEU A 35 7.62 1.17 11.97
CA LEU A 35 6.19 0.89 12.18
C LEU A 35 5.43 2.13 12.61
N ASN A 36 5.99 2.91 13.53
CA ASN A 36 5.37 4.16 13.97
C ASN A 36 5.19 5.14 12.82
N LYS A 37 6.20 5.25 11.94
CA LYS A 37 6.11 6.14 10.78
C LYS A 37 5.09 5.64 9.78
N ILE A 38 5.04 4.34 9.53
CA ILE A 38 4.06 3.72 8.65
C ILE A 38 2.65 3.99 9.17
N ASP A 39 2.42 3.77 10.47
CA ASP A 39 1.11 4.01 11.09
C ASP A 39 0.68 5.47 10.96
N TYR A 40 1.60 6.39 11.17
CA TYR A 40 1.32 7.81 11.02
C TYR A 40 0.90 8.16 9.58
N TYR A 41 1.61 7.61 8.59
CA TYR A 41 1.29 7.85 7.17
C TYR A 41 -0.03 7.19 6.77
N LEU A 42 -0.30 5.99 7.27
CA LEU A 42 -1.60 5.32 7.03
C LEU A 42 -2.74 6.13 7.64
N GLN A 43 -2.52 6.72 8.81
CA GLN A 43 -3.55 7.56 9.44
C GLN A 43 -3.82 8.81 8.60
N ALA A 44 -2.77 9.44 8.05
CA ALA A 44 -2.94 10.59 7.15
C ALA A 44 -3.76 10.19 5.92
N LEU A 45 -3.51 9.00 5.37
CA LEU A 45 -4.27 8.49 4.22
C LEU A 45 -5.73 8.25 4.59
N ARG A 46 -6.01 7.69 5.77
CA ARG A 46 -7.38 7.47 6.23
C ARG A 46 -8.16 8.77 6.38
N GLU A 47 -7.51 9.80 6.89
CA GLU A 47 -8.17 11.08 7.19
C GLU A 47 -8.33 11.95 5.95
N HIS A 48 -7.35 11.99 5.08
CA HIS A 48 -7.29 12.96 3.99
C HIS A 48 -7.25 12.35 2.60
N GLY A 49 -7.08 11.03 2.47
CA GLY A 49 -6.92 10.39 1.18
C GLY A 49 -5.71 10.94 0.43
N THR A 50 -5.80 10.99 -0.88
CA THR A 50 -4.71 11.54 -1.70
C THR A 50 -4.55 13.05 -1.52
N MET A 51 -5.53 13.71 -0.89
CA MET A 51 -5.41 15.12 -0.52
C MET A 51 -4.40 15.38 0.59
N ALA A 52 -3.91 14.33 1.26
CA ALA A 52 -2.83 14.46 2.23
C ALA A 52 -1.57 15.08 1.61
N GLY A 53 -1.34 14.83 0.31
CA GLY A 53 -0.23 15.45 -0.42
C GLY A 53 1.14 14.99 0.06
N GLU A 54 2.18 15.70 -0.40
CA GLU A 54 3.54 15.42 0.06
C GLU A 54 3.72 15.90 1.50
N PRO A 55 4.51 15.22 2.32
CA PRO A 55 5.38 14.08 1.98
C PRO A 55 4.69 12.72 2.02
N PHE A 56 3.38 12.67 2.29
CA PHE A 56 2.69 11.41 2.56
C PHE A 56 2.49 10.57 1.30
N VAL A 57 1.98 11.18 0.22
CA VAL A 57 1.58 10.44 -0.98
C VAL A 57 2.13 11.12 -2.24
N LYS A 58 2.27 10.31 -3.31
CA LYS A 58 2.66 10.79 -4.62
C LYS A 58 1.97 9.95 -5.68
N HIS A 59 1.44 10.60 -6.72
CA HIS A 59 0.90 9.89 -7.88
C HIS A 59 2.02 9.23 -8.67
N ILE A 60 1.82 7.99 -9.09
CA ILE A 60 2.84 7.21 -9.81
C ILE A 60 2.45 6.98 -11.27
N ASP A 61 1.33 6.29 -11.52
CA ASP A 61 0.95 5.90 -12.87
C ASP A 61 -0.52 5.47 -12.86
N GLY A 62 -1.34 6.05 -13.76
CA GLY A 62 -2.76 5.71 -13.85
C GLY A 62 -3.47 5.89 -12.52
N ASP A 63 -4.07 4.82 -12.02
CA ASP A 63 -4.78 4.84 -10.74
C ASP A 63 -3.87 4.58 -9.55
N ILE A 64 -2.58 4.31 -9.78
CA ILE A 64 -1.63 3.91 -8.74
C ILE A 64 -0.96 5.12 -8.12
N TRP A 65 -1.02 5.18 -6.80
CA TRP A 65 -0.37 6.16 -5.94
C TRP A 65 0.61 5.46 -5.01
N GLU A 66 1.49 6.24 -4.40
CA GLU A 66 2.53 5.75 -3.51
C GLU A 66 2.41 6.42 -2.15
N LEU A 67 2.40 5.62 -1.07
CA LEU A 67 2.56 6.09 0.30
C LEU A 67 4.04 5.97 0.66
N ARG A 68 4.62 7.00 1.29
CA ARG A 68 6.07 7.20 1.33
C ARG A 68 6.69 7.35 2.74
N PRO A 69 6.42 6.45 3.69
CA PRO A 69 7.02 6.55 5.04
C PRO A 69 8.49 6.12 5.02
N LEU A 70 9.40 7.07 5.25
CA LEU A 70 10.87 6.86 5.22
C LEU A 70 11.30 6.23 3.89
N ARG A 71 11.86 5.02 3.92
CA ARG A 71 12.27 4.31 2.71
C ARG A 71 11.26 3.25 2.25
N ASP A 72 10.26 2.98 3.06
CA ASP A 72 9.20 2.06 2.65
C ASP A 72 8.28 2.73 1.64
N ARG A 73 7.86 1.96 0.65
CA ARG A 73 6.92 2.42 -0.38
C ARG A 73 5.78 1.44 -0.46
N PHE A 74 4.56 1.97 -0.39
CA PHE A 74 3.33 1.18 -0.51
C PHE A 74 2.56 1.73 -1.68
N PHE A 75 2.42 0.94 -2.75
CA PHE A 75 1.58 1.32 -3.88
C PHE A 75 0.14 0.98 -3.57
N PHE A 76 -0.76 1.92 -3.86
CA PHE A 76 -2.18 1.76 -3.57
C PHE A 76 -3.03 2.41 -4.65
N PHE A 77 -4.33 2.08 -4.65
CA PHE A 77 -5.29 2.78 -5.49
C PHE A 77 -6.60 2.94 -4.71
N CYS A 78 -7.41 3.91 -5.16
CA CYS A 78 -8.73 4.15 -4.56
C CYS A 78 -9.77 3.25 -5.24
N TRP A 79 -10.52 2.49 -4.42
CA TRP A 79 -11.54 1.58 -4.90
C TRP A 79 -12.89 1.98 -4.32
N ARG A 80 -13.89 2.18 -5.21
CA ARG A 80 -15.25 2.58 -4.84
C ARG A 80 -15.36 3.87 -4.04
N GLY A 81 -14.38 4.76 -4.18
CA GLY A 81 -14.41 6.10 -3.60
C GLY A 81 -14.09 6.22 -2.12
N ASP A 82 -14.22 5.14 -1.36
CA ASP A 82 -14.03 5.17 0.11
C ASP A 82 -12.98 4.23 0.65
N LYS A 83 -12.35 3.43 -0.22
CA LYS A 83 -11.33 2.45 0.19
C LYS A 83 -10.05 2.65 -0.56
N PHE A 84 -8.92 2.45 0.15
CA PHE A 84 -7.61 2.38 -0.47
C PHE A 84 -7.09 0.95 -0.33
N ILE A 85 -6.76 0.36 -1.47
CA ILE A 85 -6.23 -1.00 -1.50
C ILE A 85 -4.71 -0.89 -1.59
N LEU A 86 -4.00 -1.33 -0.56
CA LEU A 86 -2.54 -1.38 -0.56
C LEU A 86 -2.14 -2.61 -1.37
N LEU A 87 -1.53 -2.39 -2.55
CA LEU A 87 -1.28 -3.43 -3.55
C LEU A 87 0.08 -4.10 -3.42
N HIS A 88 1.11 -3.32 -3.10
CA HIS A 88 2.49 -3.81 -3.16
C HIS A 88 3.38 -2.94 -2.29
N HIS A 89 4.38 -3.55 -1.69
CA HIS A 89 5.35 -2.88 -0.83
C HIS A 89 6.77 -3.24 -1.26
N PHE A 90 7.66 -2.26 -1.17
CA PHE A 90 9.09 -2.49 -1.31
C PHE A 90 9.86 -1.42 -0.52
N VAL A 91 11.14 -1.69 -0.26
CA VAL A 91 12.03 -0.72 0.38
C VAL A 91 12.87 -0.05 -0.70
N LYS A 92 12.81 1.27 -0.77
CA LYS A 92 13.49 2.04 -1.81
C LYS A 92 14.98 2.14 -1.49
N LYS A 93 15.82 1.69 -2.42
CA LYS A 93 17.27 1.69 -2.28
C LYS A 93 17.97 2.65 -3.23
N THR A 94 17.24 3.19 -4.21
CA THR A 94 17.77 4.09 -5.22
C THR A 94 16.87 5.32 -5.33
N ASN A 95 17.34 6.37 -6.04
CA ASN A 95 16.55 7.59 -6.23
C ASN A 95 15.33 7.38 -7.14
N LYS A 96 15.40 6.43 -8.05
CA LYS A 96 14.30 6.14 -8.98
C LYS A 96 13.54 4.90 -8.51
N THR A 97 12.21 4.93 -8.71
CA THR A 97 11.38 3.76 -8.46
C THR A 97 11.66 2.71 -9.54
N PRO A 98 12.05 1.48 -9.17
CA PRO A 98 12.29 0.45 -10.17
C PRO A 98 11.01 0.12 -10.94
N PRO A 99 11.06 0.07 -12.28
CA PRO A 99 9.86 -0.24 -13.08
C PRO A 99 9.19 -1.56 -12.71
N GLN A 100 9.95 -2.56 -12.29
CA GLN A 100 9.40 -3.85 -11.90
C GLN A 100 8.46 -3.77 -10.70
N GLU A 101 8.69 -2.81 -9.81
CA GLU A 101 7.80 -2.61 -8.66
C GLU A 101 6.45 -2.04 -9.10
N ILE A 102 6.48 -1.12 -10.04
CA ILE A 102 5.26 -0.56 -10.63
C ILE A 102 4.50 -1.65 -11.38
N GLU A 103 5.20 -2.49 -12.15
CA GLU A 103 4.57 -3.58 -12.88
C GLU A 103 3.92 -4.60 -11.93
N GLN A 104 4.57 -4.90 -10.81
CA GLN A 104 3.98 -5.78 -9.81
C GLN A 104 2.69 -5.18 -9.23
N ALA A 105 2.70 -3.89 -8.93
CA ALA A 105 1.49 -3.22 -8.44
C ALA A 105 0.36 -3.28 -9.48
N LYS A 106 0.68 -3.09 -10.74
CA LYS A 106 -0.31 -3.17 -11.83
C LYS A 106 -0.90 -4.57 -11.94
N ARG A 107 -0.08 -5.61 -11.82
CA ARG A 107 -0.57 -6.99 -11.83
C ARG A 107 -1.50 -7.25 -10.66
N ASN A 108 -1.14 -6.77 -9.48
CA ASN A 108 -1.96 -6.95 -8.29
C ASN A 108 -3.29 -6.19 -8.40
N LEU A 109 -3.26 -4.98 -8.98
CA LEU A 109 -4.47 -4.21 -9.22
C LEU A 109 -5.41 -4.94 -10.19
N LYS A 110 -4.86 -5.48 -11.26
CA LYS A 110 -5.63 -6.24 -12.23
C LYS A 110 -6.28 -7.46 -11.58
N ASP A 111 -5.49 -8.23 -10.82
CA ASP A 111 -5.97 -9.40 -10.10
C ASP A 111 -7.08 -9.04 -9.12
N PHE A 112 -6.88 -7.99 -8.33
CA PHE A 112 -7.89 -7.51 -7.38
C PHE A 112 -9.18 -7.13 -8.10
N SER A 113 -9.08 -6.37 -9.18
CA SER A 113 -10.23 -5.87 -9.93
C SER A 113 -11.02 -7.02 -10.57
N GLU A 114 -10.35 -8.00 -11.14
CA GLU A 114 -11.00 -9.16 -11.76
C GLU A 114 -11.72 -10.03 -10.73
N ARG A 115 -11.08 -10.31 -9.60
CA ARG A 115 -11.69 -11.12 -8.54
C ARG A 115 -12.87 -10.41 -7.87
N SER A 116 -12.75 -9.10 -7.68
CA SER A 116 -13.84 -8.31 -7.10
C SER A 116 -15.05 -8.26 -8.04
N ALA A 117 -14.83 -8.18 -9.36
CA ALA A 117 -15.91 -8.24 -10.34
C ALA A 117 -16.61 -9.59 -10.31
N GLU A 118 -15.85 -10.70 -10.20
CA GLU A 118 -16.42 -12.04 -10.10
C GLU A 118 -17.30 -12.20 -8.86
N GLU A 119 -16.83 -11.70 -7.72
CA GLU A 119 -17.60 -11.75 -6.47
C GLU A 119 -18.92 -10.98 -6.58
N ASN A 120 -18.92 -9.85 -7.28
CA ASN A 120 -20.12 -9.04 -7.46
C ASN A 120 -21.12 -9.66 -8.43
N GLU A 121 -20.71 -10.56 -9.30
CA GLU A 121 -21.59 -11.25 -10.24
C GLU A 121 -22.32 -12.45 -9.60
N LYS A 122 -21.86 -12.87 -8.44
CA LYS A 122 -22.51 -13.92 -7.68
C LYS A 122 -23.58 -13.35 -6.78
#